data_b21c1b929c64883f6c189e8cca8daa11
#
_entry.id   b21c1b929c64883f6c189e8cca8daa11
#
_cell.length_a   1.000
_cell.length_b   1.000
_cell.length_c   1.000
_cell.angle_alpha   90.00
_cell.angle_beta   90.00
_cell.angle_gamma   90.00
#
_symmetry.space_group_name_H-M   'P 1'
#
loop_
_entity.id
_entity.type
_entity.pdbx_description
1 polymer ?
#
loop_
_entity_poly.entity_id
_entity_poly.type
_entity_poly.pdbx_seq_one_letter_code
_entity_poly.pdbx_strand_id
1 'polypeptide(L)'
;GFNKLTKVHYFDWCDASLLYKRHLLETWDGLDLHLWLLEHDLKYNFSSTYRGNYESYWHQELNEFGGAIAFKQLWDQYVELEHNFYKIDIVNESKNLFDVIEAQTGNKVLWTTNIWSSEMLHWNEEPEQLELKYKQFKERIPQDLTLYGHDYVAMDLNESVKNDYTHVRYK
;
A
#
# COMPACT_ATOMS: atom_id res chain seq x y z
N GLY A 1 -7.60 14.33 9.85
CA GLY A 1 -8.23 14.59 8.57
C GLY A 1 -7.19 14.90 7.49
N PHE A 2 -7.57 14.77 6.25
CA PHE A 2 -6.75 15.05 5.06
C PHE A 2 -6.44 16.54 4.82
N ASN A 3 -6.79 17.43 5.75
CA ASN A 3 -6.70 18.89 5.62
C ASN A 3 -5.29 19.43 5.24
N LYS A 4 -4.27 18.58 5.23
CA LYS A 4 -2.90 18.94 4.84
C LYS A 4 -2.35 18.06 3.71
N LEU A 5 -3.05 17.01 3.33
CA LEU A 5 -2.66 16.15 2.23
C LEU A 5 -3.08 16.82 0.91
N THR A 6 -2.18 16.92 -0.05
CA THR A 6 -2.45 17.56 -1.35
C THR A 6 -2.32 16.61 -2.51
N LYS A 7 -1.48 15.59 -2.35
CA LYS A 7 -1.17 14.63 -3.41
C LYS A 7 -1.03 13.22 -2.85
N VAL A 8 -1.39 12.24 -3.65
CA VAL A 8 -1.19 10.82 -3.39
C VAL A 8 -0.41 10.21 -4.55
N HIS A 9 0.64 9.47 -4.23
CA HIS A 9 1.47 8.78 -5.20
C HIS A 9 1.37 7.27 -4.93
N TYR A 10 0.96 6.51 -5.95
CA TYR A 10 0.87 5.07 -5.90
C TYR A 10 2.05 4.45 -6.63
N PHE A 11 2.72 3.54 -5.97
CA PHE A 11 3.82 2.77 -6.52
C PHE A 11 3.47 1.29 -6.49
N ASP A 12 3.63 0.61 -7.59
CA ASP A 12 3.41 -0.82 -7.68
C ASP A 12 4.20 -1.38 -8.88
N TRP A 13 4.71 -2.60 -8.77
CA TRP A 13 5.33 -3.30 -9.88
C TRP A 13 4.30 -3.86 -10.87
N CYS A 14 3.05 -4.04 -10.43
CA CYS A 14 1.96 -4.64 -11.18
C CYS A 14 1.04 -3.59 -11.79
N ASP A 15 0.97 -3.57 -13.12
CA ASP A 15 0.05 -2.68 -13.84
C ASP A 15 -1.41 -2.90 -13.46
N ALA A 16 -1.82 -4.16 -13.24
CA ALA A 16 -3.21 -4.47 -12.87
C ALA A 16 -3.58 -3.84 -11.52
N SER A 17 -2.65 -3.82 -10.56
CA SER A 17 -2.84 -3.18 -9.26
C SER A 17 -3.03 -1.66 -9.39
N LEU A 18 -2.21 -1.01 -10.21
CA LEU A 18 -2.33 0.43 -10.47
C LEU A 18 -3.62 0.77 -11.22
N LEU A 19 -3.99 -0.03 -12.21
CA LEU A 19 -5.25 0.13 -12.95
C LEU A 19 -6.46 -0.05 -12.04
N TYR A 20 -6.41 -1.03 -11.14
CA TYR A 20 -7.46 -1.23 -10.14
C TYR A 20 -7.63 -0.01 -9.24
N LYS A 21 -6.52 0.50 -8.67
CA LYS A 21 -6.55 1.70 -7.80
C LYS A 21 -7.13 2.91 -8.53
N ARG A 22 -6.74 3.11 -9.79
CA ARG A 22 -7.30 4.18 -10.63
C ARG A 22 -8.80 4.00 -10.85
N HIS A 23 -9.20 2.79 -11.24
CA HIS A 23 -10.61 2.48 -11.48
C HIS A 23 -11.48 2.63 -10.23
N LEU A 24 -10.95 2.24 -9.07
CA LEU A 24 -11.61 2.46 -7.78
C LEU A 24 -11.87 3.95 -7.53
N LEU A 25 -10.86 4.80 -7.74
CA LEU A 25 -10.99 6.25 -7.57
C LEU A 25 -12.00 6.87 -8.53
N GLU A 26 -12.10 6.33 -9.75
CA GLU A 26 -12.98 6.87 -10.80
C GLU A 26 -14.45 6.41 -10.67
N THR A 27 -14.70 5.25 -10.05
CA THR A 27 -16.01 4.62 -10.16
C THR A 27 -16.66 4.21 -8.84
N TRP A 28 -15.88 4.10 -7.74
CA TRP A 28 -16.44 3.76 -6.45
C TRP A 28 -16.89 5.03 -5.71
N ASP A 29 -18.12 5.01 -5.24
CA ASP A 29 -18.74 6.14 -4.54
C ASP A 29 -18.37 6.26 -3.04
N GLY A 30 -17.55 5.35 -2.51
CA GLY A 30 -17.16 5.33 -1.10
C GLY A 30 -18.13 4.61 -0.18
N LEU A 31 -19.16 3.95 -0.72
CA LEU A 31 -20.12 3.12 0.00
C LEU A 31 -19.94 1.65 -0.43
N ASP A 32 -20.40 0.73 0.39
CA ASP A 32 -20.56 -0.69 0.07
C ASP A 32 -19.44 -1.29 -0.82
N LEU A 33 -18.18 -1.14 -0.40
CA LEU A 33 -17.01 -1.59 -1.14
C LEU A 33 -17.17 -3.05 -1.62
N HIS A 34 -17.78 -3.91 -0.79
CA HIS A 34 -17.98 -5.31 -1.13
C HIS A 34 -18.90 -5.51 -2.35
N LEU A 35 -19.94 -4.67 -2.52
CA LEU A 35 -20.81 -4.70 -3.70
C LEU A 35 -20.05 -4.21 -4.94
N TRP A 36 -19.32 -3.12 -4.82
CA TRP A 36 -18.47 -2.62 -5.90
C TRP A 36 -17.45 -3.67 -6.34
N LEU A 37 -16.82 -4.38 -5.39
CA LEU A 37 -15.89 -5.47 -5.69
C LEU A 37 -16.57 -6.62 -6.44
N LEU A 38 -17.77 -7.02 -6.06
CA LEU A 38 -18.52 -8.07 -6.75
C LEU A 38 -18.84 -7.70 -8.21
N GLU A 39 -19.12 -6.44 -8.48
CA GLU A 39 -19.40 -5.96 -9.84
C GLU A 39 -18.13 -5.90 -10.72
N HIS A 40 -16.97 -5.68 -10.11
CA HIS A 40 -15.73 -5.39 -10.84
C HIS A 40 -14.66 -6.49 -10.74
N ASP A 41 -14.87 -7.51 -9.90
CA ASP A 41 -13.91 -8.57 -9.59
C ASP A 41 -13.44 -9.33 -10.85
N LEU A 42 -14.36 -9.67 -11.75
CA LEU A 42 -14.04 -10.40 -12.98
C LEU A 42 -13.07 -9.62 -13.89
N LYS A 43 -13.09 -8.29 -13.82
CA LYS A 43 -12.22 -7.44 -14.61
C LYS A 43 -10.76 -7.49 -14.14
N TYR A 44 -10.55 -7.66 -12.84
CA TYR A 44 -9.22 -7.58 -12.23
C TYR A 44 -8.68 -8.93 -11.75
N ASN A 45 -9.48 -9.99 -11.91
CA ASN A 45 -9.11 -11.37 -11.58
C ASN A 45 -8.56 -11.54 -10.14
N PHE A 46 -9.19 -10.85 -9.17
CA PHE A 46 -8.85 -11.03 -7.76
C PHE A 46 -9.22 -12.45 -7.32
N SER A 47 -8.30 -13.08 -6.62
CA SER A 47 -8.44 -14.46 -6.13
C SER A 47 -9.76 -14.63 -5.35
N SER A 48 -10.52 -15.66 -5.70
CA SER A 48 -11.77 -16.05 -5.04
C SER A 48 -11.61 -16.36 -3.54
N THR A 49 -10.40 -16.52 -3.08
CA THR A 49 -10.06 -16.92 -1.71
C THR A 49 -10.50 -15.88 -0.67
N TYR A 50 -10.63 -14.63 -1.06
CA TYR A 50 -11.00 -13.53 -0.15
C TYR A 50 -12.49 -13.14 -0.20
N ARG A 51 -13.26 -13.66 -1.17
CA ARG A 51 -14.64 -13.23 -1.42
C ARG A 51 -15.60 -13.38 -0.23
N GLY A 52 -15.39 -14.39 0.61
CA GLY A 52 -16.32 -14.71 1.69
C GLY A 52 -16.31 -13.75 2.89
N ASN A 53 -15.28 -12.91 3.02
CA ASN A 53 -15.05 -12.11 4.22
C ASN A 53 -15.06 -10.59 4.00
N TYR A 54 -15.14 -10.11 2.75
CA TYR A 54 -15.04 -8.66 2.47
C TYR A 54 -16.12 -7.83 3.16
N GLU A 55 -17.35 -8.30 3.19
CA GLU A 55 -18.44 -7.60 3.86
C GLU A 55 -18.18 -7.44 5.35
N SER A 56 -17.77 -8.51 6.02
CA SER A 56 -17.45 -8.51 7.45
C SER A 56 -16.28 -7.57 7.76
N TYR A 57 -15.19 -7.66 7.00
CA TYR A 57 -14.03 -6.77 7.16
C TYR A 57 -14.41 -5.32 6.87
N TRP A 58 -15.19 -5.08 5.82
CA TRP A 58 -15.64 -3.75 5.47
C TRP A 58 -16.44 -3.10 6.60
N HIS A 59 -17.37 -3.83 7.21
CA HIS A 59 -18.14 -3.31 8.35
C HIS A 59 -17.26 -3.04 9.57
N GLN A 60 -16.24 -3.85 9.81
CA GLN A 60 -15.28 -3.59 10.88
C GLN A 60 -14.51 -2.30 10.62
N GLU A 61 -13.93 -2.13 9.44
CA GLU A 61 -13.22 -0.92 9.04
C GLU A 61 -14.11 0.33 9.16
N LEU A 62 -15.34 0.27 8.66
CA LEU A 62 -16.28 1.38 8.79
C LEU A 62 -16.50 1.80 10.25
N ASN A 63 -16.59 0.85 11.16
CA ASN A 63 -16.75 1.16 12.59
C ASN A 63 -15.55 1.91 13.15
N GLU A 64 -14.34 1.56 12.73
CA GLU A 64 -13.11 2.26 13.14
C GLU A 64 -13.06 3.71 12.62
N PHE A 65 -13.65 3.96 11.45
CA PHE A 65 -13.76 5.31 10.88
C PHE A 65 -14.96 6.13 11.40
N GLY A 66 -15.74 5.58 12.31
CA GLY A 66 -16.93 6.26 12.84
C GLY A 66 -18.22 6.03 12.02
N GLY A 67 -18.25 4.98 11.22
CA GLY A 67 -19.38 4.54 10.42
C GLY A 67 -19.33 4.98 8.95
N ALA A 68 -20.24 4.45 8.15
CA ALA A 68 -20.25 4.64 6.69
C ALA A 68 -20.31 6.12 6.27
N ILE A 69 -21.10 6.95 6.98
CA ILE A 69 -21.20 8.37 6.65
C ILE A 69 -19.90 9.11 6.88
N ALA A 70 -19.22 8.85 7.99
CA ALA A 70 -17.94 9.47 8.30
C ALA A 70 -16.86 9.04 7.32
N PHE A 71 -16.84 7.74 6.97
CA PHE A 71 -15.94 7.22 5.95
C PHE A 71 -16.20 7.85 4.58
N LYS A 72 -17.48 7.93 4.14
CA LYS A 72 -17.85 8.56 2.87
C LYS A 72 -17.33 9.99 2.76
N GLN A 73 -17.46 10.77 3.84
CA GLN A 73 -16.93 12.14 3.87
C GLN A 73 -15.40 12.20 3.72
N LEU A 74 -14.69 11.22 4.27
CA LEU A 74 -13.24 11.09 4.08
C LEU A 74 -12.90 10.67 2.65
N TRP A 75 -13.68 9.72 2.10
CA TRP A 75 -13.51 9.27 0.72
C TRP A 75 -13.70 10.41 -0.27
N ASP A 76 -14.76 11.21 -0.12
CA ASP A 76 -15.02 12.36 -0.99
C ASP A 76 -13.87 13.38 -0.97
N GLN A 77 -13.26 13.61 0.20
CA GLN A 77 -12.08 14.47 0.30
C GLN A 77 -10.84 13.81 -0.33
N TYR A 78 -10.73 12.49 -0.23
CA TYR A 78 -9.59 11.75 -0.75
C TYR A 78 -9.58 11.72 -2.28
N VAL A 79 -10.70 11.50 -2.94
CA VAL A 79 -10.78 11.45 -4.40
C VAL A 79 -10.53 12.80 -5.07
N GLU A 80 -10.72 13.92 -4.36
CA GLU A 80 -10.42 15.26 -4.84
C GLU A 80 -8.92 15.62 -4.83
N LEU A 81 -8.07 14.78 -4.22
CA LEU A 81 -6.63 14.99 -4.21
C LEU A 81 -6.03 14.74 -5.59
N GLU A 82 -4.83 15.26 -5.81
CA GLU A 82 -4.03 14.87 -6.98
C GLU A 82 -3.50 13.44 -6.82
N HIS A 83 -3.83 12.55 -7.76
CA HIS A 83 -3.43 11.15 -7.75
C HIS A 83 -2.45 10.84 -8.88
N ASN A 84 -1.29 10.29 -8.53
CA ASN A 84 -0.23 9.93 -9.47
C ASN A 84 0.11 8.45 -9.33
N PHE A 85 0.35 7.76 -10.46
CA PHE A 85 0.55 6.31 -10.50
C PHE A 85 1.87 6.01 -11.18
N TYR A 86 2.71 5.23 -10.52
CA TYR A 86 4.05 4.89 -10.99
C TYR A 86 4.24 3.39 -10.98
N LYS A 87 4.59 2.83 -12.14
CA LYS A 87 5.04 1.46 -12.22
C LYS A 87 6.50 1.40 -11.81
N ILE A 88 6.74 1.05 -10.57
CA ILE A 88 8.07 0.93 -9.98
C ILE A 88 8.11 -0.33 -9.12
N ASP A 89 9.07 -1.19 -9.40
CA ASP A 89 9.43 -2.29 -8.51
C ASP A 89 10.30 -1.75 -7.37
N ILE A 90 9.69 -1.55 -6.22
CA ILE A 90 10.34 -0.92 -5.05
C ILE A 90 11.59 -1.70 -4.61
N VAL A 91 11.58 -3.01 -4.76
CA VAL A 91 12.70 -3.87 -4.37
C VAL A 91 13.90 -3.72 -5.30
N ASN A 92 13.63 -3.69 -6.60
CA ASN A 92 14.67 -3.64 -7.62
C ASN A 92 15.00 -2.21 -8.09
N GLU A 93 14.05 -1.30 -7.95
CA GLU A 93 14.11 0.06 -8.47
C GLU A 93 13.96 1.13 -7.37
N SER A 94 14.42 0.83 -6.14
CA SER A 94 14.28 1.76 -4.99
C SER A 94 14.83 3.16 -5.29
N LYS A 95 15.85 3.27 -6.15
CA LYS A 95 16.35 4.57 -6.59
C LYS A 95 15.27 5.37 -7.31
N ASN A 96 14.54 4.77 -8.24
CA ASN A 96 13.49 5.44 -9.00
C ASN A 96 12.37 5.90 -8.08
N LEU A 97 11.99 5.09 -7.08
CA LEU A 97 11.05 5.49 -6.04
C LEU A 97 11.50 6.75 -5.31
N PHE A 98 12.74 6.76 -4.81
CA PHE A 98 13.24 7.90 -4.03
C PHE A 98 13.46 9.14 -4.90
N ASP A 99 13.86 9.00 -6.17
CA ASP A 99 13.92 10.13 -7.11
C ASP A 99 12.54 10.82 -7.26
N VAL A 100 11.45 10.03 -7.34
CA VAL A 100 10.08 10.58 -7.39
C VAL A 100 9.72 11.26 -6.07
N ILE A 101 10.06 10.66 -4.92
CA ILE A 101 9.75 11.21 -3.59
C ILE A 101 10.54 12.51 -3.34
N GLU A 102 11.81 12.55 -3.68
CA GLU A 102 12.68 13.72 -3.49
C GLU A 102 12.25 14.90 -4.35
N ALA A 103 11.69 14.64 -5.54
CA ALA A 103 11.14 15.68 -6.40
C ALA A 103 9.89 16.36 -5.81
N GLN A 104 9.26 15.79 -4.78
CA GLN A 104 8.10 16.39 -4.12
C GLN A 104 8.53 17.41 -3.06
N THR A 105 7.71 18.45 -2.88
CA THR A 105 7.89 19.47 -1.85
C THR A 105 6.95 19.23 -0.67
N GLY A 106 7.33 19.73 0.52
CA GLY A 106 6.52 19.60 1.72
C GLY A 106 6.81 18.34 2.52
N ASN A 107 5.95 18.05 3.49
CA ASN A 107 6.07 16.86 4.33
C ASN A 107 5.69 15.61 3.54
N LYS A 108 6.53 14.61 3.60
CA LYS A 108 6.39 13.37 2.84
C LYS A 108 6.14 12.20 3.77
N VAL A 109 5.18 11.38 3.39
CA VAL A 109 4.87 10.12 4.08
C VAL A 109 4.84 9.01 3.03
N LEU A 110 5.58 7.95 3.27
CA LEU A 110 5.53 6.73 2.49
C LEU A 110 4.88 5.62 3.32
N TRP A 111 3.85 5.01 2.76
CA TRP A 111 3.21 3.84 3.36
C TRP A 111 3.56 2.60 2.54
N THR A 112 4.25 1.65 3.18
CA THR A 112 4.61 0.37 2.56
C THR A 112 3.77 -0.76 3.12
N THR A 113 3.32 -1.69 2.26
CA THR A 113 2.58 -2.87 2.67
C THR A 113 3.08 -4.09 1.94
N ASN A 114 3.48 -5.14 2.67
CA ASN A 114 3.88 -6.44 2.13
C ASN A 114 4.94 -6.39 1.03
N ILE A 115 5.84 -5.41 1.06
CA ILE A 115 6.89 -5.29 0.04
C ILE A 115 7.95 -6.36 0.28
N TRP A 116 8.53 -6.36 1.48
CA TRP A 116 9.65 -7.22 1.83
C TRP A 116 9.23 -8.59 2.35
N SER A 117 7.98 -8.73 2.79
CA SER A 117 7.38 -9.96 3.27
C SER A 117 6.56 -10.72 2.24
N SER A 118 6.50 -10.24 1.00
CA SER A 118 5.78 -10.92 -0.07
C SER A 118 6.36 -12.32 -0.32
N GLU A 119 5.51 -13.35 -0.24
CA GLU A 119 5.92 -14.71 -0.59
C GLU A 119 6.50 -14.80 -2.00
N MET A 120 5.93 -14.05 -2.95
CA MET A 120 6.43 -14.02 -4.33
C MET A 120 7.88 -13.53 -4.41
N LEU A 121 8.27 -12.60 -3.54
CA LEU A 121 9.62 -12.11 -3.48
C LEU A 121 10.58 -13.19 -2.98
N HIS A 122 10.19 -13.91 -1.92
CA HIS A 122 10.97 -15.01 -1.36
C HIS A 122 11.08 -16.23 -2.27
N TRP A 123 10.18 -16.38 -3.24
CA TRP A 123 10.30 -17.45 -4.25
C TRP A 123 11.26 -17.12 -5.39
N ASN A 124 11.51 -15.84 -5.64
CA ASN A 124 12.27 -15.37 -6.80
C ASN A 124 13.65 -14.81 -6.47
N GLU A 125 13.95 -14.59 -5.19
CA GLU A 125 15.20 -13.97 -4.75
C GLU A 125 15.87 -14.83 -3.68
N GLU A 126 17.19 -14.95 -3.76
CA GLU A 126 17.97 -15.58 -2.69
C GLU A 126 17.96 -14.68 -1.44
N PRO A 127 17.89 -15.26 -0.24
CA PRO A 127 17.78 -14.51 1.02
C PRO A 127 18.83 -13.42 1.21
N GLU A 128 20.10 -13.74 0.88
CA GLU A 128 21.21 -12.80 1.01
C GLU A 128 21.07 -11.61 0.05
N GLN A 129 20.51 -11.83 -1.14
CA GLN A 129 20.26 -10.77 -2.11
C GLN A 129 19.12 -9.88 -1.64
N LEU A 130 18.08 -10.46 -1.06
CA LEU A 130 16.95 -9.73 -0.51
C LEU A 130 17.38 -8.85 0.67
N GLU A 131 18.20 -9.40 1.58
CA GLU A 131 18.78 -8.64 2.69
C GLU A 131 19.61 -7.44 2.20
N LEU A 132 20.45 -7.66 1.18
CA LEU A 132 21.25 -6.60 0.59
C LEU A 132 20.38 -5.48 0.00
N LYS A 133 19.35 -5.85 -0.78
CA LYS A 133 18.40 -4.89 -1.36
C LYS A 133 17.64 -4.10 -0.28
N TYR A 134 17.20 -4.77 0.77
CA TYR A 134 16.55 -4.14 1.91
C TYR A 134 17.46 -3.14 2.63
N LYS A 135 18.71 -3.52 2.86
CA LYS A 135 19.72 -2.62 3.43
C LYS A 135 19.93 -1.39 2.56
N GLN A 136 20.09 -1.59 1.25
CA GLN A 136 20.23 -0.49 0.28
C GLN A 136 18.99 0.42 0.25
N PHE A 137 17.80 -0.14 0.36
CA PHE A 137 16.57 0.63 0.49
C PHE A 137 16.61 1.50 1.74
N LYS A 138 16.93 0.93 2.91
CA LYS A 138 16.99 1.69 4.17
C LYS A 138 18.02 2.81 4.16
N GLU A 139 19.18 2.58 3.57
CA GLU A 139 20.25 3.57 3.45
C GLU A 139 19.86 4.77 2.56
N ARG A 140 18.89 4.59 1.68
CA ARG A 140 18.39 5.63 0.76
C ARG A 140 17.19 6.41 1.27
N ILE A 141 16.58 6.00 2.39
CA ILE A 141 15.41 6.71 2.93
C ILE A 141 15.77 8.17 3.22
N PRO A 142 15.13 9.16 2.56
CA PRO A 142 15.37 10.57 2.81
C PRO A 142 15.09 10.94 4.27
N GLN A 143 15.88 11.85 4.83
CA GLN A 143 15.75 12.26 6.24
C GLN A 143 14.41 12.93 6.56
N ASP A 144 13.80 13.58 5.58
CA ASP A 144 12.52 14.28 5.67
C ASP A 144 11.32 13.38 5.34
N LEU A 145 11.55 12.09 5.02
CA LEU A 145 10.51 11.12 4.75
C LEU A 145 10.09 10.41 6.03
N THR A 146 8.80 10.44 6.32
CA THR A 146 8.22 9.56 7.36
C THR A 146 7.75 8.27 6.70
N LEU A 147 8.31 7.15 7.14
CA LEU A 147 7.95 5.82 6.63
C LEU A 147 7.05 5.10 7.64
N TYR A 148 5.90 4.64 7.16
CA TYR A 148 5.02 3.70 7.87
C TYR A 148 4.86 2.43 7.04
N GLY A 149 4.59 1.31 7.68
CA GLY A 149 4.34 0.08 6.91
C GLY A 149 3.88 -1.09 7.76
N HIS A 150 3.34 -2.08 7.06
CA HIS A 150 3.07 -3.42 7.54
C HIS A 150 4.00 -4.38 6.81
N ASP A 151 5.29 -4.24 7.01
CA ASP A 151 6.26 -5.15 6.43
C ASP A 151 6.86 -6.00 7.53
N TYR A 152 6.84 -7.30 7.32
CA TYR A 152 7.60 -8.21 8.15
C TYR A 152 9.06 -8.07 7.80
N VAL A 153 9.80 -7.40 8.64
CA VAL A 153 11.26 -7.46 8.55
C VAL A 153 11.74 -8.70 9.29
N ALA A 154 11.27 -9.84 8.86
CA ALA A 154 11.78 -11.12 9.32
C ALA A 154 12.84 -11.61 8.36
N MET A 155 13.96 -10.96 8.37
CA MET A 155 15.14 -11.47 7.69
C MET A 155 15.91 -12.50 8.52
N ASP A 156 15.40 -12.90 9.66
CA ASP A 156 15.90 -14.08 10.34
C ASP A 156 15.07 -15.29 9.89
N LEU A 157 15.49 -15.89 8.78
CA LEU A 157 14.85 -17.03 8.14
C LEU A 157 14.82 -18.31 9.02
N ASN A 158 15.43 -18.28 10.19
CA ASN A 158 15.49 -19.37 11.13
C ASN A 158 14.51 -19.26 12.31
N GLU A 159 13.89 -18.11 12.49
CA GLU A 159 12.81 -17.97 13.44
C GLU A 159 11.47 -17.87 12.72
N SER A 160 10.60 -18.82 12.94
CA SER A 160 9.18 -18.74 12.57
C SER A 160 8.61 -17.48 13.20
N VAL A 161 8.56 -16.41 12.44
CA VAL A 161 8.11 -15.11 12.93
C VAL A 161 6.66 -15.22 13.31
N LYS A 162 6.43 -15.12 14.60
CA LYS A 162 5.10 -14.92 15.16
C LYS A 162 4.54 -13.64 14.59
N ASN A 163 3.29 -13.72 14.17
CA ASN A 163 2.43 -12.69 13.58
C ASN A 163 2.31 -11.42 14.44
N ASP A 164 3.37 -10.70 14.65
CA ASP A 164 3.30 -9.37 15.22
C ASP A 164 3.37 -8.35 14.09
N TYR A 165 2.19 -7.85 13.70
CA TYR A 165 2.06 -6.66 12.89
C TYR A 165 2.61 -5.47 13.68
N THR A 166 3.90 -5.29 13.62
CA THR A 166 4.52 -4.11 14.22
C THR A 166 4.48 -2.97 13.23
N HIS A 167 3.85 -1.87 13.63
CA HIS A 167 4.01 -0.59 12.96
C HIS A 167 5.46 -0.16 13.14
N VAL A 168 6.29 -0.46 12.17
CA VAL A 168 7.70 -0.08 12.22
C VAL A 168 7.80 1.36 11.74
N ARG A 169 8.08 2.25 12.68
CA ARG A 169 8.51 3.60 12.37
C ARG A 169 10.01 3.56 12.14
N TYR A 170 10.43 3.57 10.89
CA TYR A 170 11.85 3.71 10.56
C TYR A 170 12.26 5.17 10.77
N LYS A 171 13.17 5.41 11.67
CA LYS A 171 13.98 6.61 11.75
C LYS A 171 15.42 6.20 11.73
#